data_56fbd925ba42623f540ac2faebd3dc2b
#
_entry.id   56fbd925ba42623f540ac2faebd3dc2b
#
_cell.length_a   1.000
_cell.length_b   1.000
_cell.length_c   1.000
_cell.angle_alpha   90.00
_cell.angle_beta   90.00
_cell.angle_gamma   90.00
#
_symmetry.space_group_name_H-M   'P 1'
#
loop_
_entity.id
_entity.type
_entity.pdbx_description
1 polymer ?
#
loop_
_entity_poly.entity_id
_entity_poly.type
_entity_poly.pdbx_seq_one_letter_code
_entity_poly.pdbx_strand_id
1 'polypeptide(L)' 'MLDKVKEIIVEQLGVDADQVKPESNFVDDLGADSLDTVELIMSFEEEFGVEIPDTEAEKIKTGQDVINYIEANKK' A
#
# COMPACT_ATOMS: atom_id res chain seq x y z
N MET A 1 4.03 3.84 11.49
CA MET A 1 3.47 2.99 10.44
C MET A 1 3.23 3.73 9.11
N LEU A 2 2.63 4.90 9.14
CA LEU A 2 2.42 5.67 7.91
C LEU A 2 3.72 5.96 7.15
N ASP A 3 4.77 6.30 7.88
CA ASP A 3 6.07 6.60 7.26
C ASP A 3 6.61 5.40 6.47
N LYS A 4 6.46 4.21 7.02
CA LYS A 4 6.94 3.00 6.37
C LYS A 4 6.10 2.67 5.13
N VAL A 5 4.79 2.82 5.22
CA VAL A 5 3.89 2.63 4.09
C VAL A 5 4.24 3.62 2.96
N LYS A 6 4.43 4.88 3.33
CA LYS A 6 4.81 5.92 2.37
C LYS A 6 6.14 5.58 1.69
N GLU A 7 7.12 5.16 2.45
CA GLU A 7 8.44 4.80 1.92
C GLU A 7 8.34 3.69 0.88
N ILE A 8 7.55 2.66 1.17
CA ILE A 8 7.34 1.55 0.25
C ILE A 8 6.69 2.02 -1.04
N ILE A 9 5.67 2.88 -0.93
CA ILE A 9 4.97 3.42 -2.09
C ILE A 9 5.91 4.23 -2.96
N VAL A 10 6.72 5.08 -2.34
CA VAL A 10 7.69 5.91 -3.07
C VAL A 10 8.66 5.04 -3.85
N GLU A 11 9.17 3.98 -3.23
CA GLU A 11 10.12 3.09 -3.89
C GLU A 11 9.48 2.30 -5.03
N GLN A 12 8.29 1.79 -4.81
CA GLN A 12 7.62 0.94 -5.80
C GLN A 12 7.11 1.73 -7.01
N LEU A 13 6.53 2.88 -6.77
CA LEU A 13 5.90 3.67 -7.83
C LEU A 13 6.79 4.78 -8.38
N GLY A 14 7.90 5.07 -7.72
CA GLY A 14 8.79 6.13 -8.16
C GLY A 14 8.18 7.52 -8.09
N VAL A 15 7.31 7.74 -7.11
CA VAL A 15 6.66 9.04 -6.91
C VAL A 15 7.32 9.78 -5.75
N ASP A 16 7.09 11.08 -5.68
CA ASP A 16 7.62 11.90 -4.59
C ASP A 16 6.84 11.64 -3.30
N ALA A 17 7.54 11.67 -2.17
CA ALA A 17 6.91 11.47 -0.88
C ALA A 17 5.78 12.48 -0.62
N ASP A 18 5.93 13.69 -1.13
CA ASP A 18 4.92 14.74 -0.98
C ASP A 18 3.61 14.41 -1.69
N GLN A 19 3.66 13.54 -2.69
CA GLN A 19 2.47 13.11 -3.43
C GLN A 19 1.71 11.99 -2.72
N VAL A 20 2.35 11.34 -1.76
CA VAL A 20 1.77 10.18 -1.09
C VAL A 20 1.10 10.62 0.19
N LYS A 21 -0.22 10.58 0.18
CA LYS A 21 -1.05 10.91 1.35
C LYS A 21 -1.86 9.67 1.73
N PRO A 22 -2.32 9.58 2.99
CA PRO A 22 -3.11 8.42 3.40
C PRO A 22 -4.29 8.13 2.50
N GLU A 23 -4.94 9.18 2.00
CA GLU A 23 -6.12 9.07 1.14
C GLU A 23 -5.79 8.93 -0.34
N SER A 24 -4.50 9.01 -0.72
CA SER A 24 -4.12 8.88 -2.14
C SER A 24 -4.39 7.48 -2.66
N ASN A 25 -5.11 7.40 -3.78
CA ASN A 25 -5.41 6.14 -4.43
C ASN A 25 -4.21 5.72 -5.27
N PHE A 26 -3.77 4.48 -5.13
CA PHE A 26 -2.59 3.99 -5.85
C PHE A 26 -2.75 4.09 -7.35
N VAL A 27 -3.91 3.78 -7.86
CA VAL A 27 -4.18 3.80 -9.30
C VAL A 27 -4.56 5.19 -9.78
N ASP A 28 -5.58 5.79 -9.15
CA ASP A 28 -6.14 7.06 -9.63
C ASP A 28 -5.25 8.26 -9.35
N ASP A 29 -4.60 8.28 -8.20
CA ASP A 29 -3.80 9.44 -7.80
C ASP A 29 -2.31 9.26 -8.07
N LEU A 30 -1.81 8.05 -7.94
CA LEU A 30 -0.37 7.76 -8.07
C LEU A 30 -0.01 7.04 -9.35
N GLY A 31 -1.00 6.68 -10.16
CA GLY A 31 -0.77 6.12 -11.48
C GLY A 31 -0.27 4.68 -11.53
N ALA A 32 -0.51 3.92 -10.47
CA ALA A 32 -0.13 2.51 -10.44
C ALA A 32 -1.04 1.69 -11.35
N ASP A 33 -0.48 0.71 -12.06
CA ASP A 33 -1.30 -0.25 -12.81
C ASP A 33 -1.52 -1.50 -11.95
N SER A 34 -2.18 -2.50 -12.52
CA SER A 34 -2.51 -3.71 -11.74
C SER A 34 -1.27 -4.47 -11.29
N LEU A 35 -0.22 -4.46 -12.08
CA LEU A 35 1.04 -5.12 -11.71
C LEU A 35 1.71 -4.37 -10.56
N ASP A 36 1.72 -3.05 -10.63
CA ASP A 36 2.29 -2.22 -9.57
C ASP A 36 1.57 -2.44 -8.24
N THR A 37 0.24 -2.54 -8.28
CA THR A 37 -0.52 -2.75 -7.04
C THR A 37 -0.23 -4.12 -6.44
N VAL A 38 -0.05 -5.15 -7.28
CA VAL A 38 0.32 -6.48 -6.79
C VAL A 38 1.68 -6.42 -6.08
N GLU A 39 2.65 -5.75 -6.69
CA GLU A 39 3.97 -5.61 -6.10
C GLU A 39 3.95 -4.81 -4.81
N LEU A 40 3.13 -3.77 -4.75
CA LEU A 40 2.94 -3.00 -3.52
C LEU A 40 2.42 -3.89 -2.39
N ILE A 41 1.40 -4.68 -2.68
CA ILE A 41 0.80 -5.57 -1.69
C ILE A 41 1.84 -6.57 -1.18
N MET A 42 2.63 -7.14 -2.08
CA MET A 42 3.68 -8.08 -1.69
C MET A 42 4.72 -7.42 -0.80
N SER A 43 5.10 -6.20 -1.12
CA SER A 43 6.06 -5.44 -0.31
C SER A 43 5.52 -5.18 1.10
N PHE A 44 4.24 -4.84 1.20
CA PHE A 44 3.60 -4.62 2.49
C PHE A 44 3.56 -5.91 3.31
N GLU A 45 3.26 -7.03 2.65
CA GLU A 45 3.24 -8.33 3.34
C GLU A 45 4.62 -8.65 3.94
N GLU A 46 5.66 -8.45 3.17
CA GLU A 46 7.04 -8.71 3.63
C GLU A 46 7.46 -7.77 4.74
N GLU A 47 7.15 -6.49 4.59
CA GLU A 47 7.62 -5.48 5.54
C GLU A 47 6.92 -5.58 6.89
N PHE A 48 5.63 -5.87 6.88
CA PHE A 48 4.84 -5.90 8.11
C PHE A 48 4.55 -7.32 8.62
N GLY A 49 4.98 -8.33 7.88
CA GLY A 49 4.77 -9.72 8.29
C GLY A 49 3.31 -10.13 8.35
N VAL A 50 2.49 -9.60 7.45
CA VAL A 50 1.07 -9.92 7.38
C VAL A 50 0.76 -10.61 6.06
N GLU A 51 -0.36 -11.31 6.01
CA GLU A 51 -0.82 -11.97 4.81
C GLU A 51 -2.04 -11.23 4.27
N ILE A 52 -1.98 -10.85 2.99
CA ILE A 52 -3.07 -10.12 2.35
C ILE A 52 -3.60 -10.95 1.18
N PRO A 53 -4.69 -11.71 1.39
CA PRO A 53 -5.28 -12.49 0.31
C PRO A 53 -5.80 -11.61 -0.82
N ASP A 54 -5.93 -12.16 -2.01
CA ASP A 54 -6.39 -11.41 -3.18
C ASP A 54 -7.73 -10.70 -2.93
N THR A 55 -8.64 -11.34 -2.22
CA THR A 55 -9.94 -10.76 -1.92
C THR A 55 -9.82 -9.48 -1.08
N GLU A 56 -8.86 -9.46 -0.17
CA GLU A 56 -8.61 -8.26 0.65
C GLU A 56 -7.78 -7.23 -0.12
N ALA A 57 -6.85 -7.70 -0.94
CA ALA A 57 -6.03 -6.82 -1.76
C ALA A 57 -6.89 -5.97 -2.69
N GLU A 58 -7.96 -6.53 -3.22
CA GLU A 58 -8.89 -5.82 -4.09
C GLU A 58 -9.56 -4.63 -3.40
N LYS A 59 -9.68 -4.67 -2.08
CA LYS A 59 -10.29 -3.61 -1.29
C LYS A 59 -9.29 -2.54 -0.86
N ILE A 60 -8.02 -2.85 -0.97
CA ILE A 60 -6.95 -1.94 -0.56
C ILE A 60 -6.58 -1.06 -1.74
N LYS A 61 -6.97 0.21 -1.68
CA LYS A 61 -6.75 1.16 -2.77
C LYS A 61 -5.92 2.36 -2.36
N THR A 62 -5.78 2.59 -1.06
CA THR A 62 -5.03 3.73 -0.53
C THR A 62 -4.10 3.28 0.58
N GLY A 63 -3.17 4.17 0.94
CA GLY A 63 -2.27 3.90 2.07
C GLY A 63 -3.04 3.73 3.38
N GLN A 64 -4.13 4.48 3.56
CA GLN A 64 -4.96 4.35 4.75
C GLN A 64 -5.61 2.96 4.81
N ASP A 65 -6.03 2.43 3.67
CA ASP A 65 -6.59 1.07 3.62
C ASP A 65 -5.56 0.04 4.07
N VAL A 66 -4.30 0.20 3.64
CA VAL A 66 -3.21 -0.68 4.06
C VAL A 66 -3.04 -0.62 5.58
N ILE A 67 -2.98 0.58 6.11
CA ILE A 67 -2.80 0.79 7.55
C ILE A 67 -3.95 0.16 8.33
N ASN A 68 -5.18 0.36 7.88
CA ASN A 68 -6.36 -0.21 8.53
C ASN A 68 -6.30 -1.74 8.52
N TYR A 69 -5.88 -2.32 7.41
CA TYR A 69 -5.77 -3.77 7.30
C TYR A 69 -4.70 -4.31 8.26
N ILE A 70 -3.54 -3.67 8.28
CA ILE A 70 -2.44 -4.09 9.14
C ILE A 70 -2.84 -3.99 10.62
N GLU A 71 -3.47 -2.89 11.00
CA GLU A 71 -3.93 -2.70 12.37
C GLU A 71 -4.93 -3.77 12.79
N ALA A 72 -5.82 -4.16 11.87
CA ALA A 72 -6.84 -5.17 12.15
C ALA A 72 -6.25 -6.58 12.26
N ASN A 73 -5.10 -6.83 11.63
CA ASN A 73 -4.47 -8.15 11.58
C ASN A 73 -3.18 -8.23 12.39
N LYS A 74 -2.88 -7.23 13.12
CA LYS A 74 -1.70 -7.14 13.96
C LYS A 74 -1.77 -8.14 15.10
N LYS A 75 -0.69 -8.85 15.35
CA LYS A 75 -0.60 -9.82 16.43
C LYS A 75 0.09 -9.23 17.65
#